data_468292d3d3e4a96e3c12bb4bb861b93b
#
_entry.id   468292d3d3e4a96e3c12bb4bb861b93b
#
_cell.length_a   1.000
_cell.length_b   1.000
_cell.length_c   1.000
_cell.angle_alpha   90.00
_cell.angle_beta   90.00
_cell.angle_gamma   90.00
#
_symmetry.space_group_name_H-M   'P 1'
#
loop_
_entity.id
_entity.type
_entity.pdbx_description
1 polymer ?
#
loop_
_entity_poly.entity_id
_entity_poly.type
_entity_poly.pdbx_seq_one_letter_code
_entity_poly.pdbx_strand_id
1 'polypeptide(L)'
;SKNRISMKIMLRKIIVIIISFVTIGMMGSCEDIFNDLAVNPNQSDVNSFYTTLENCNKGILGIYGYISTPRNLGACGFGLMLTRSDEGCSVADYGVPGAYNEEFTPSYYSLVQPFQLMYTAASQANQMIESLTEIEFSNKELQDAYLGEAYFLRAFTHFFLFINYRNIPVSYTHLRA
;
A
#
# COMPACT_ATOMS: atom_id res chain seq x y z
N SER A 1 12.53 -53.00 -44.49
CA SER A 1 12.34 -52.81 -43.01
C SER A 1 13.09 -51.62 -42.47
N LYS A 2 14.37 -51.38 -42.79
CA LYS A 2 15.22 -50.26 -42.28
C LYS A 2 14.67 -48.89 -42.62
N ASN A 3 14.10 -48.65 -43.79
CA ASN A 3 13.57 -47.33 -44.18
C ASN A 3 12.32 -46.89 -43.39
N ARG A 4 11.48 -47.83 -42.95
CA ARG A 4 10.30 -47.53 -42.12
C ARG A 4 10.65 -47.12 -40.71
N ILE A 5 11.72 -47.65 -40.15
CA ILE A 5 12.19 -47.30 -38.81
C ILE A 5 12.83 -45.90 -38.82
N SER A 6 13.65 -45.59 -39.84
CA SER A 6 14.25 -44.28 -40.02
C SER A 6 13.21 -43.19 -40.20
N MET A 7 12.17 -43.44 -40.99
CA MET A 7 11.06 -42.49 -41.20
C MET A 7 10.25 -42.22 -39.92
N LYS A 8 10.01 -43.26 -39.10
CA LYS A 8 9.33 -43.08 -37.79
C LYS A 8 10.15 -42.26 -36.81
N ILE A 9 11.47 -42.41 -36.78
CA ILE A 9 12.37 -41.64 -35.92
C ILE A 9 12.41 -40.19 -36.40
N MET A 10 12.46 -39.94 -37.68
CA MET A 10 12.44 -38.60 -38.26
C MET A 10 11.11 -37.88 -37.97
N LEU A 11 9.98 -38.58 -38.13
CA LEU A 11 8.65 -38.03 -37.80
C LEU A 11 8.51 -37.69 -36.33
N ARG A 12 9.02 -38.52 -35.41
CA ARG A 12 9.02 -38.21 -33.96
C ARG A 12 9.84 -36.98 -33.64
N LYS A 13 11.01 -36.79 -34.24
CA LYS A 13 11.83 -35.59 -34.03
C LYS A 13 11.12 -34.31 -34.50
N ILE A 14 10.45 -34.38 -35.67
CA ILE A 14 9.68 -33.25 -36.21
C ILE A 14 8.51 -32.89 -35.25
N ILE A 15 7.78 -33.88 -34.76
CA ILE A 15 6.67 -33.67 -33.80
C ILE A 15 7.17 -33.02 -32.50
N VAL A 16 8.30 -33.47 -31.95
CA VAL A 16 8.89 -32.88 -30.73
C VAL A 16 9.31 -31.42 -30.96
N ILE A 17 9.88 -31.11 -32.12
CA ILE A 17 10.26 -29.72 -32.47
C ILE A 17 9.02 -28.84 -32.61
N ILE A 18 7.95 -29.33 -33.24
CA ILE A 18 6.70 -28.57 -33.38
C ILE A 18 6.05 -28.32 -32.01
N ILE A 19 6.00 -29.31 -31.12
CA ILE A 19 5.46 -29.20 -29.79
C ILE A 19 6.30 -28.19 -28.95
N SER A 20 7.64 -28.24 -29.07
CA SER A 20 8.53 -27.29 -28.39
C SER A 20 8.31 -25.85 -28.88
N PHE A 21 8.06 -25.64 -30.17
CA PHE A 21 7.80 -24.31 -30.71
C PHE A 21 6.43 -23.75 -30.30
N VAL A 22 5.42 -24.60 -30.18
CA VAL A 22 4.08 -24.21 -29.70
C VAL A 22 4.10 -23.84 -28.22
N THR A 23 4.87 -24.56 -27.38
CA THR A 23 4.98 -24.24 -25.95
C THR A 23 5.72 -22.94 -25.69
N ILE A 24 6.73 -22.59 -26.50
CA ILE A 24 7.46 -21.32 -26.39
C ILE A 24 6.56 -20.14 -26.83
N GLY A 25 5.73 -20.31 -27.85
CA GLY A 25 4.80 -19.30 -28.34
C GLY A 25 3.66 -18.94 -27.35
N MET A 26 3.32 -19.86 -26.43
CA MET A 26 2.27 -19.61 -25.42
C MET A 26 2.74 -18.84 -24.20
N MET A 27 4.04 -18.67 -23.99
CA MET A 27 4.56 -17.95 -22.82
C MET A 27 4.58 -16.41 -22.97
N GLY A 28 4.37 -15.87 -24.16
CA GLY A 28 4.44 -14.44 -24.42
C GLY A 28 3.10 -13.67 -24.33
N SER A 29 1.97 -14.34 -24.07
CA SER A 29 0.64 -13.71 -24.24
C SER A 29 -0.06 -13.29 -22.94
N CYS A 30 0.59 -13.36 -21.79
CA CYS A 30 -0.13 -13.11 -20.53
C CYS A 30 0.03 -11.68 -19.97
N GLU A 31 1.00 -10.87 -20.41
CA GLU A 31 1.21 -9.54 -19.85
C GLU A 31 0.12 -8.54 -20.26
N ASP A 32 -0.30 -8.55 -21.51
CA ASP A 32 -1.31 -7.59 -22.00
C ASP A 32 -2.70 -7.84 -21.43
N ILE A 33 -3.08 -9.10 -21.19
CA ILE A 33 -4.37 -9.46 -20.60
C ILE A 33 -4.42 -9.10 -19.11
N PHE A 34 -3.30 -9.24 -18.38
CA PHE A 34 -3.24 -8.85 -16.97
C PHE A 34 -3.29 -7.33 -16.79
N ASN A 35 -2.68 -6.56 -17.66
CA ASN A 35 -2.73 -5.11 -17.61
C ASN A 35 -4.13 -4.56 -17.91
N ASP A 36 -4.86 -5.19 -18.83
CA ASP A 36 -6.24 -4.79 -19.18
C ASP A 36 -7.26 -5.19 -18.07
N LEU A 37 -7.01 -6.31 -17.37
CA LEU A 37 -7.84 -6.77 -16.24
C LEU A 37 -7.51 -6.03 -14.92
N ALA A 38 -6.29 -5.48 -14.80
CA ALA A 38 -5.87 -4.71 -13.63
C ALA A 38 -6.50 -3.31 -13.58
N VAL A 39 -7.00 -2.81 -14.70
CA VAL A 39 -7.73 -1.54 -14.75
C VAL A 39 -9.17 -1.78 -14.28
N ASN A 40 -9.42 -1.58 -12.99
CA ASN A 40 -10.79 -1.55 -12.47
C ASN A 40 -11.47 -0.27 -12.99
N PRO A 41 -12.47 -0.35 -13.87
CA PRO A 41 -13.11 0.83 -14.46
C PRO A 41 -13.82 1.71 -13.43
N ASN A 42 -14.03 1.21 -12.21
CA ASN A 42 -14.63 1.93 -11.10
C ASN A 42 -13.61 2.44 -10.07
N GLN A 43 -12.33 2.15 -10.25
CA GLN A 43 -11.26 2.63 -9.38
C GLN A 43 -10.43 3.60 -10.20
N SER A 44 -10.48 4.88 -9.85
CA SER A 44 -9.57 5.88 -10.42
C SER A 44 -8.15 5.38 -10.23
N ASP A 45 -7.41 5.22 -11.32
CA ASP A 45 -5.99 4.92 -11.24
C ASP A 45 -5.33 5.99 -10.37
N VAL A 46 -4.48 5.56 -9.45
CA VAL A 46 -3.80 6.46 -8.52
C VAL A 46 -3.07 7.57 -9.27
N ASN A 47 -2.49 7.24 -10.43
CA ASN A 47 -1.80 8.19 -11.30
C ASN A 47 -2.75 9.22 -11.98
N SER A 48 -4.02 8.89 -12.11
CA SER A 48 -5.03 9.78 -12.71
C SER A 48 -5.87 10.52 -11.68
N PHE A 49 -5.83 10.15 -10.40
CA PHE A 49 -6.66 10.74 -9.36
C PHE A 49 -6.21 12.17 -9.01
N TYR A 50 -4.92 12.39 -8.82
CA TYR A 50 -4.39 13.69 -8.39
C TYR A 50 -4.15 14.70 -9.53
N THR A 51 -4.92 14.62 -10.60
CA THR A 51 -4.79 15.49 -11.78
C THR A 51 -5.46 16.85 -11.61
N THR A 52 -6.27 17.03 -10.59
CA THR A 52 -6.96 18.30 -10.28
C THR A 52 -6.74 18.69 -8.82
N LEU A 53 -6.72 20.01 -8.54
CA LEU A 53 -6.61 20.52 -7.17
C LEU A 53 -7.79 20.09 -6.29
N GLU A 54 -8.98 19.90 -6.87
CA GLU A 54 -10.13 19.37 -6.15
C GLU A 54 -9.87 17.93 -5.66
N ASN A 55 -9.31 17.09 -6.51
CA ASN A 55 -8.95 15.72 -6.15
C ASN A 55 -7.79 15.69 -5.15
N CYS A 56 -6.85 16.62 -5.24
CA CYS A 56 -5.80 16.78 -4.22
C CYS A 56 -6.41 17.11 -2.85
N ASN A 57 -7.38 18.00 -2.79
CA ASN A 57 -8.11 18.28 -1.54
C ASN A 57 -8.82 17.03 -0.99
N LYS A 58 -9.50 16.26 -1.85
CA LYS A 58 -10.12 14.99 -1.45
C LYS A 58 -9.09 13.99 -0.92
N GLY A 59 -7.90 13.96 -1.52
CA GLY A 59 -6.79 13.14 -1.07
C GLY A 59 -6.29 13.53 0.33
N ILE A 60 -6.09 14.82 0.58
CA ILE A 60 -5.74 15.34 1.92
C ILE A 60 -6.79 14.92 2.95
N LEU A 61 -8.07 15.15 2.65
CA LEU A 61 -9.17 14.75 3.54
C LEU A 61 -9.19 13.24 3.79
N GLY A 62 -8.87 12.44 2.77
CA GLY A 62 -8.72 10.99 2.88
C GLY A 62 -7.60 10.58 3.86
N ILE A 63 -6.44 11.25 3.79
CA ILE A 63 -5.32 11.01 4.70
C ILE A 63 -5.72 11.36 6.14
N TYR A 64 -6.35 12.52 6.38
CA TYR A 64 -6.91 12.87 7.69
C TYR A 64 -7.94 11.84 8.16
N GLY A 65 -8.77 11.33 7.25
CA GLY A 65 -9.73 10.26 7.53
C GLY A 65 -9.07 9.02 8.11
N TYR A 66 -7.96 8.55 7.54
CA TYR A 66 -7.21 7.41 8.09
C TYR A 66 -6.61 7.71 9.46
N ILE A 67 -6.06 8.90 9.65
CA ILE A 67 -5.43 9.31 10.90
C ILE A 67 -6.47 9.42 12.02
N SER A 68 -7.63 10.02 11.74
CA SER A 68 -8.65 10.37 12.75
C SER A 68 -9.63 9.24 13.09
N THR A 69 -9.51 8.06 12.45
CA THR A 69 -10.45 6.97 12.74
C THR A 69 -10.37 6.52 14.21
N PRO A 70 -11.48 6.03 14.79
CA PRO A 70 -11.46 5.41 16.11
C PRO A 70 -10.46 4.25 16.25
N ARG A 71 -10.17 3.55 15.14
CA ARG A 71 -9.21 2.45 15.09
C ARG A 71 -7.75 2.91 15.04
N ASN A 72 -7.50 4.19 14.86
CA ASN A 72 -6.17 4.77 14.81
C ASN A 72 -5.91 5.68 16.01
N LEU A 73 -6.09 7.00 15.88
CA LEU A 73 -5.88 7.93 17.00
C LEU A 73 -6.97 7.87 18.06
N GLY A 74 -8.15 7.31 17.75
CA GLY A 74 -9.25 7.17 18.70
C GLY A 74 -9.00 6.09 19.75
N ALA A 75 -9.94 5.16 19.90
CA ALA A 75 -9.92 4.17 20.98
C ALA A 75 -8.67 3.28 20.97
N CYS A 76 -8.19 2.84 19.79
CA CYS A 76 -7.02 1.97 19.74
C CYS A 76 -5.72 2.73 20.04
N GLY A 77 -5.44 3.82 19.32
CA GLY A 77 -4.18 4.55 19.48
C GLY A 77 -4.08 5.26 20.81
N PHE A 78 -5.10 6.04 21.16
CA PHE A 78 -5.14 6.77 22.43
C PHE A 78 -5.30 5.84 23.63
N GLY A 79 -6.19 4.84 23.52
CA GLY A 79 -6.38 3.81 24.54
C GLY A 79 -5.11 3.03 24.81
N LEU A 80 -4.33 2.70 23.76
CA LEU A 80 -3.04 2.04 23.90
C LEU A 80 -2.03 2.90 24.68
N MET A 81 -1.98 4.20 24.43
CA MET A 81 -1.09 5.12 25.16
C MET A 81 -1.48 5.20 26.64
N LEU A 82 -2.76 5.37 26.94
CA LEU A 82 -3.27 5.49 28.32
C LEU A 82 -3.08 4.20 29.11
N THR A 83 -3.37 3.05 28.52
CA THR A 83 -3.28 1.76 29.23
C THR A 83 -1.84 1.26 29.43
N ARG A 84 -0.85 1.90 28.78
CA ARG A 84 0.57 1.63 28.99
C ARG A 84 1.18 2.52 30.07
N SER A 85 0.41 3.41 30.66
CA SER A 85 0.77 4.27 31.77
C SER A 85 -0.06 3.89 33.00
N ASP A 86 0.27 4.47 34.12
CA ASP A 86 -0.51 4.38 35.37
C ASP A 86 -1.70 5.34 35.43
N GLU A 87 -1.89 6.14 34.38
CA GLU A 87 -2.95 7.14 34.30
C GLU A 87 -4.32 6.57 33.88
N GLY A 88 -4.33 5.34 33.30
CA GLY A 88 -5.55 4.74 32.81
C GLY A 88 -5.56 3.22 32.81
N CYS A 89 -6.73 2.63 33.04
CA CYS A 89 -6.95 1.21 32.88
C CYS A 89 -8.20 0.96 32.04
N SER A 90 -8.20 -0.10 31.24
CA SER A 90 -9.39 -0.57 30.57
C SER A 90 -10.12 -1.57 31.47
N VAL A 91 -11.41 -1.32 31.71
CA VAL A 91 -12.28 -2.22 32.49
C VAL A 91 -13.01 -3.23 31.59
N ALA A 92 -12.92 -3.06 30.27
CA ALA A 92 -13.57 -3.93 29.30
C ALA A 92 -12.60 -4.21 28.16
N ASP A 93 -12.63 -5.44 27.65
CA ASP A 93 -11.83 -5.86 26.50
C ASP A 93 -12.45 -5.37 25.19
N TYR A 94 -12.32 -4.07 24.93
CA TYR A 94 -12.65 -3.48 23.62
C TYR A 94 -11.46 -3.54 22.65
N GLY A 95 -10.63 -4.56 22.76
CA GLY A 95 -9.41 -4.69 21.95
C GLY A 95 -8.28 -3.78 22.44
N VAL A 96 -8.42 -3.16 23.61
CA VAL A 96 -7.36 -2.43 24.30
C VAL A 96 -6.98 -3.23 25.53
N PRO A 97 -5.73 -3.75 25.62
CA PRO A 97 -5.30 -4.51 26.79
C PRO A 97 -5.38 -3.64 28.05
N GLY A 98 -5.81 -4.24 29.16
CA GLY A 98 -5.67 -3.62 30.46
C GLY A 98 -4.21 -3.26 30.72
N ALA A 99 -3.94 -2.17 31.49
CA ALA A 99 -2.59 -1.65 31.73
C ALA A 99 -1.58 -2.68 32.25
N TYR A 100 -2.07 -3.77 32.83
CA TYR A 100 -1.27 -4.83 33.45
C TYR A 100 -1.55 -6.21 32.84
N ASN A 101 -2.16 -6.28 31.65
CA ASN A 101 -2.41 -7.57 31.02
C ASN A 101 -1.11 -8.06 30.36
N GLU A 102 -0.53 -9.12 30.90
CA GLU A 102 0.73 -9.70 30.46
C GLU A 102 0.68 -10.35 29.06
N GLU A 103 -0.53 -10.45 28.48
CA GLU A 103 -0.79 -11.08 27.18
C GLU A 103 -0.67 -10.11 25.99
N PHE A 104 0.25 -9.15 26.07
CA PHE A 104 0.48 -8.19 25.00
C PHE A 104 1.25 -8.83 23.83
N THR A 105 0.54 -9.41 22.89
CA THR A 105 1.16 -10.04 21.73
C THR A 105 1.26 -9.09 20.54
N PRO A 106 2.27 -9.26 19.64
CA PRO A 106 2.39 -8.43 18.44
C PRO A 106 1.18 -8.48 17.49
N SER A 107 0.33 -9.50 17.61
CA SER A 107 -0.91 -9.66 16.82
C SER A 107 -2.12 -8.98 17.45
N TYR A 108 -1.95 -8.29 18.56
CA TYR A 108 -3.05 -7.64 19.25
C TYR A 108 -3.70 -6.56 18.36
N TYR A 109 -5.03 -6.57 18.27
CA TYR A 109 -5.78 -5.70 17.37
C TYR A 109 -5.44 -4.21 17.53
N SER A 110 -5.37 -3.73 18.77
CA SER A 110 -5.05 -2.33 19.10
C SER A 110 -3.61 -1.93 18.74
N LEU A 111 -2.72 -2.89 18.51
CA LEU A 111 -1.37 -2.63 17.98
C LEU A 111 -1.35 -2.66 16.46
N VAL A 112 -2.01 -3.66 15.87
CA VAL A 112 -1.96 -3.90 14.43
C VAL A 112 -2.72 -2.83 13.65
N GLN A 113 -3.90 -2.43 14.13
CA GLN A 113 -4.75 -1.47 13.41
C GLN A 113 -4.12 -0.07 13.26
N PRO A 114 -3.63 0.59 14.33
CA PRO A 114 -2.97 1.88 14.19
C PRO A 114 -1.70 1.79 13.31
N PHE A 115 -0.94 0.71 13.41
CA PHE A 115 0.22 0.47 12.57
C PHE A 115 -0.14 0.46 11.08
N GLN A 116 -1.13 -0.35 10.69
CA GLN A 116 -1.58 -0.48 9.31
C GLN A 116 -2.18 0.83 8.78
N LEU A 117 -3.02 1.49 9.55
CA LEU A 117 -3.70 2.73 9.14
C LEU A 117 -2.72 3.89 8.99
N MET A 118 -1.73 4.01 9.86
CA MET A 118 -0.68 5.04 9.75
C MET A 118 0.22 4.81 8.54
N TYR A 119 0.58 3.55 8.23
CA TYR A 119 1.32 3.28 7.00
C TYR A 119 0.48 3.49 5.74
N THR A 120 -0.82 3.23 5.78
CA THR A 120 -1.73 3.57 4.68
C THR A 120 -1.78 5.08 4.46
N ALA A 121 -1.92 5.86 5.53
CA ALA A 121 -1.89 7.32 5.46
C ALA A 121 -0.54 7.85 4.93
N ALA A 122 0.58 7.30 5.41
CA ALA A 122 1.92 7.65 4.92
C ALA A 122 2.10 7.33 3.42
N SER A 123 1.61 6.17 2.98
CA SER A 123 1.65 5.78 1.57
C SER A 123 0.84 6.73 0.68
N GLN A 124 -0.36 7.12 1.10
CA GLN A 124 -1.17 8.08 0.37
C GLN A 124 -0.54 9.47 0.34
N ALA A 125 0.07 9.91 1.45
CA ALA A 125 0.82 11.17 1.47
C ALA A 125 2.02 11.14 0.50
N ASN A 126 2.74 10.01 0.40
CA ASN A 126 3.83 9.85 -0.57
C ASN A 126 3.34 9.96 -2.02
N GLN A 127 2.27 9.24 -2.37
CA GLN A 127 1.68 9.28 -3.71
C GLN A 127 1.22 10.70 -4.09
N MET A 128 0.63 11.41 -3.14
CA MET A 128 0.20 12.78 -3.34
C MET A 128 1.38 13.73 -3.53
N ILE A 129 2.46 13.61 -2.75
CA ILE A 129 3.68 14.40 -2.90
C ILE A 129 4.29 14.17 -4.29
N GLU A 130 4.38 12.92 -4.74
CA GLU A 130 4.88 12.57 -6.07
C GLU A 130 4.04 13.24 -7.16
N SER A 131 2.72 13.09 -7.12
CA SER A 131 1.82 13.70 -8.10
C SER A 131 1.87 15.23 -8.11
N LEU A 132 1.91 15.86 -6.94
CA LEU A 132 2.02 17.33 -6.81
C LEU A 132 3.37 17.89 -7.27
N THR A 133 4.42 17.08 -7.27
CA THR A 133 5.74 17.51 -7.77
C THR A 133 5.89 17.30 -9.27
N GLU A 134 5.17 16.37 -9.87
CA GLU A 134 5.25 16.05 -11.30
C GLU A 134 4.29 16.87 -12.17
N ILE A 135 3.16 17.34 -11.61
CA ILE A 135 2.11 18.04 -12.33
C ILE A 135 2.17 19.53 -11.99
N GLU A 136 2.17 20.39 -13.01
CA GLU A 136 2.01 21.82 -12.82
C GLU A 136 0.52 22.22 -12.85
N PHE A 137 0.06 22.85 -11.77
CA PHE A 137 -1.29 23.37 -11.67
C PHE A 137 -1.31 24.90 -11.91
N SER A 138 -2.43 25.40 -12.40
CA SER A 138 -2.62 26.83 -12.66
C SER A 138 -2.57 27.70 -11.39
N ASN A 139 -2.96 27.15 -10.24
CA ASN A 139 -2.87 27.81 -8.95
C ASN A 139 -1.70 27.24 -8.15
N LYS A 140 -0.54 27.85 -8.32
CA LYS A 140 0.72 27.42 -7.67
C LYS A 140 0.69 27.55 -6.16
N GLU A 141 0.08 28.61 -5.65
CA GLU A 141 -0.02 28.85 -4.21
C GLU A 141 -0.81 27.72 -3.51
N LEU A 142 -1.92 27.30 -4.08
CA LEU A 142 -2.73 26.21 -3.55
C LEU A 142 -2.03 24.85 -3.72
N GLN A 143 -1.30 24.65 -4.81
CA GLN A 143 -0.46 23.46 -5.00
C GLN A 143 0.61 23.36 -3.91
N ASP A 144 1.32 24.46 -3.65
CA ASP A 144 2.38 24.49 -2.62
C ASP A 144 1.80 24.30 -1.21
N ALA A 145 0.59 24.82 -0.94
CA ALA A 145 -0.12 24.58 0.31
C ALA A 145 -0.44 23.08 0.50
N TYR A 146 -1.02 22.43 -0.49
CA TYR A 146 -1.31 20.98 -0.42
C TYR A 146 -0.04 20.14 -0.32
N LEU A 147 1.02 20.53 -1.02
CA LEU A 147 2.31 19.86 -0.93
C LEU A 147 2.89 19.96 0.50
N GLY A 148 2.84 21.15 1.10
CA GLY A 148 3.27 21.36 2.48
C GLY A 148 2.45 20.54 3.47
N GLU A 149 1.13 20.47 3.28
CA GLU A 149 0.24 19.67 4.12
C GLU A 149 0.50 18.16 3.98
N ALA A 150 0.74 17.67 2.76
CA ALA A 150 1.09 16.26 2.53
C ALA A 150 2.44 15.90 3.19
N TYR A 151 3.44 16.78 3.15
CA TYR A 151 4.70 16.59 3.86
C TYR A 151 4.51 16.56 5.38
N PHE A 152 3.67 17.44 5.92
CA PHE A 152 3.34 17.46 7.33
C PHE A 152 2.66 16.15 7.76
N LEU A 153 1.64 15.71 7.02
CA LEU A 153 0.90 14.48 7.34
C LEU A 153 1.80 13.25 7.28
N ARG A 154 2.70 13.18 6.29
CA ARG A 154 3.72 12.12 6.21
C ARG A 154 4.63 12.11 7.42
N ALA A 155 5.13 13.28 7.82
CA ALA A 155 6.00 13.40 8.99
C ALA A 155 5.25 13.02 10.27
N PHE A 156 4.00 13.44 10.41
CA PHE A 156 3.15 13.11 11.55
C PHE A 156 2.91 11.61 11.67
N THR A 157 2.58 10.94 10.56
CA THR A 157 2.35 9.48 10.57
C THR A 157 3.60 8.71 10.98
N HIS A 158 4.78 9.07 10.46
CA HIS A 158 6.04 8.44 10.85
C HIS A 158 6.42 8.76 12.30
N PHE A 159 6.17 9.97 12.77
CA PHE A 159 6.38 10.33 14.18
C PHE A 159 5.52 9.46 15.10
N PHE A 160 4.22 9.33 14.80
CA PHE A 160 3.31 8.47 15.56
C PHE A 160 3.78 7.01 15.57
N LEU A 161 4.16 6.48 14.41
CA LEU A 161 4.70 5.13 14.29
C LEU A 161 5.97 4.97 15.13
N PHE A 162 6.89 5.93 15.07
CA PHE A 162 8.15 5.88 15.82
C PHE A 162 7.94 5.87 17.33
N ILE A 163 7.08 6.74 17.87
CA ILE A 163 6.86 6.80 19.32
C ILE A 163 6.20 5.54 19.86
N ASN A 164 5.36 4.86 19.06
CA ASN A 164 4.64 3.66 19.49
C ASN A 164 5.38 2.36 19.21
N TYR A 165 6.10 2.26 18.07
CA TYR A 165 6.68 0.98 17.59
C TYR A 165 8.22 1.01 17.50
N ARG A 166 8.86 2.16 17.70
CA ARG A 166 10.32 2.36 17.69
C ARG A 166 10.95 2.12 16.32
N ASN A 167 11.55 0.98 16.08
CA ASN A 167 12.30 0.67 14.85
C ASN A 167 11.35 0.43 13.69
N ILE A 168 10.84 1.51 13.10
CA ILE A 168 9.92 1.48 11.95
C ILE A 168 10.69 1.59 10.64
N PRO A 169 10.30 0.85 9.59
CA PRO A 169 10.78 1.10 8.24
C PRO A 169 10.23 2.44 7.73
N VAL A 170 11.12 3.32 7.28
CA VAL A 170 10.74 4.57 6.62
C VAL A 170 10.80 4.32 5.12
N SER A 171 9.64 4.12 4.48
CA SER A 171 9.56 4.00 3.04
C SER A 171 9.32 5.37 2.43
N TYR A 172 10.33 5.84 1.70
CA TYR A 172 10.12 6.87 0.68
C TYR A 172 9.77 6.08 -0.59
N THR A 173 8.50 6.01 -0.98
CA THR A 173 8.13 5.44 -2.26
C THR A 173 8.93 6.18 -3.33
N HIS A 174 9.73 5.42 -4.07
CA HIS A 174 10.53 5.88 -5.20
C HIS A 174 11.66 6.88 -4.91
N LEU A 175 12.56 6.53 -3.99
CA LEU A 175 13.95 6.87 -4.31
C LEU A 175 14.30 5.99 -5.52
N ARG A 176 14.16 6.58 -6.71
CA ARG A 176 14.68 5.97 -7.94
C ARG A 176 16.11 5.55 -7.67
N ALA A 177 16.33 4.24 -7.69
CA ALA A 177 17.67 3.70 -7.81
C ALA A 177 18.23 4.08 -9.19
#